data_f8e3de13f4c6a23306ffc79596f19fc8
#
_entry.id   f8e3de13f4c6a23306ffc79596f19fc8
#
_cell.length_a   1.000
_cell.length_b   1.000
_cell.length_c   1.000
_cell.angle_alpha   90.00
_cell.angle_beta   90.00
_cell.angle_gamma   90.00
#
_symmetry.space_group_name_H-M   'P 1'
#
loop_
_entity.id
_entity.type
_entity.pdbx_description
1 polymer ?
#
loop_
_entity_poly.entity_id
_entity_poly.type
_entity_poly.pdbx_seq_one_letter_code
_entity_poly.pdbx_strand_id
1 'polypeptide(L)'
;MLVYCTKKWIKIDMKILHLSNIAGRLGGGVSEVVHALLYYQYKLGLRSTLWFVGQKKQESEIARDNEIDKNRLTALDFNFLPRPSFFAKLKKNNNNDFLIHQHGVFLSTSLLTLSAGKKTKTIISPHGYLEPEKLKVSLRKKKAVLALFENKNLKSCDCLVACSEQEALSLRDFGLSQPIVILPNGVSESIIRKKPPNKKDLAFKLKYDIRPDTRILLFLSRIHPFKGLELFLECILAIKDEFRKNNWIFVIAGINELSHEEELKIFVENNDINDIVRFIGPQYKQDKVNTFDSADCFILPSKGENFGIAVIEALARGLPVITTRTTPWKELEDLDCGWWIRRTKNDFINTLLKLFSKDENNLIEMGKNGIELVESKYTWSKVAQQSIQMYKWVLNDFNEKYRKGFTLLKSND
;
A
#
# COMPACT_ATOMS: atom_id res chain seq x y z
N MET A 1 -14.93 -32.45 19.30
CA MET A 1 -15.45 -32.94 18.02
C MET A 1 -15.20 -31.84 17.00
N LEU A 2 -14.04 -31.91 16.31
CA LEU A 2 -13.59 -30.92 15.34
C LEU A 2 -14.23 -31.23 13.98
N VAL A 3 -15.20 -30.41 13.58
CA VAL A 3 -15.80 -30.50 12.24
C VAL A 3 -14.80 -29.90 11.24
N TYR A 4 -14.00 -30.75 10.63
CA TYR A 4 -13.23 -30.41 9.44
C TYR A 4 -14.20 -30.22 8.26
N CYS A 5 -14.60 -28.97 8.02
CA CYS A 5 -15.32 -28.62 6.81
C CYS A 5 -14.29 -28.61 5.66
N THR A 6 -14.16 -29.72 4.94
CA THR A 6 -13.40 -29.83 3.70
C THR A 6 -14.10 -29.00 2.62
N LYS A 7 -13.83 -27.69 2.58
CA LYS A 7 -14.18 -26.90 1.39
C LYS A 7 -13.43 -27.48 0.19
N LYS A 8 -14.14 -28.17 -0.70
CA LYS A 8 -13.63 -28.53 -2.02
C LYS A 8 -13.17 -27.25 -2.71
N TRP A 9 -11.86 -27.07 -2.82
CA TRP A 9 -11.28 -25.95 -3.52
C TRP A 9 -11.66 -26.06 -5.01
N ILE A 10 -12.46 -25.12 -5.50
CA ILE A 10 -12.74 -25.04 -6.95
C ILE A 10 -11.41 -24.58 -7.58
N LYS A 11 -10.75 -25.50 -8.29
CA LYS A 11 -9.53 -25.19 -9.03
C LYS A 11 -9.89 -24.19 -10.14
N ILE A 12 -9.30 -22.99 -10.09
CA ILE A 12 -9.46 -21.98 -11.12
C ILE A 12 -8.40 -22.27 -12.19
N ASP A 13 -8.85 -22.64 -13.38
CA ASP A 13 -7.97 -23.01 -14.50
C ASP A 13 -7.59 -21.78 -15.34
N MET A 14 -6.75 -20.93 -14.75
CA MET A 14 -6.10 -19.79 -15.40
C MET A 14 -4.62 -19.82 -15.08
N LYS A 15 -3.78 -19.46 -16.04
CA LYS A 15 -2.32 -19.37 -15.88
C LYS A 15 -1.90 -17.92 -15.75
N ILE A 16 -1.70 -17.45 -14.54
CA ILE A 16 -1.28 -16.08 -14.24
C ILE A 16 0.19 -16.05 -13.87
N LEU A 17 0.95 -15.21 -14.56
CA LEU A 17 2.34 -14.91 -14.26
C LEU A 17 2.44 -13.48 -13.73
N HIS A 18 2.80 -13.33 -12.47
CA HIS A 18 3.22 -12.04 -11.93
C HIS A 18 4.69 -11.79 -12.29
N LEU A 19 4.99 -10.61 -12.82
CA LEU A 19 6.36 -10.13 -13.05
C LEU A 19 6.65 -8.97 -12.11
N SER A 20 7.69 -9.08 -11.29
CA SER A 20 8.13 -8.02 -10.38
C SER A 20 9.63 -7.81 -10.47
N ASN A 21 10.08 -6.57 -10.35
CA ASN A 21 11.53 -6.29 -10.41
C ASN A 21 12.24 -6.69 -9.11
N ILE A 22 11.57 -6.57 -7.97
CA ILE A 22 12.14 -6.89 -6.66
C ILE A 22 11.10 -7.69 -5.87
N ALA A 23 11.52 -8.83 -5.37
CA ALA A 23 10.76 -9.59 -4.38
C ALA A 23 11.64 -9.74 -3.13
N GLY A 24 11.01 -9.66 -1.95
CA GLY A 24 11.69 -9.70 -0.66
C GLY A 24 11.71 -8.35 0.06
N ARG A 25 12.41 -8.30 1.19
CA ARG A 25 12.38 -7.15 2.12
C ARG A 25 12.79 -5.82 1.50
N LEU A 26 13.64 -5.83 0.49
CA LEU A 26 14.09 -4.63 -0.22
C LEU A 26 13.05 -4.07 -1.21
N GLY A 27 12.00 -4.83 -1.51
CA GLY A 27 10.97 -4.42 -2.48
C GLY A 27 9.92 -3.45 -1.93
N GLY A 28 9.94 -3.16 -0.63
CA GLY A 28 8.98 -2.27 0.01
C GLY A 28 7.52 -2.65 -0.24
N GLY A 29 6.64 -1.67 -0.31
CA GLY A 29 5.20 -1.89 -0.44
C GLY A 29 4.77 -2.68 -1.68
N VAL A 30 5.47 -2.54 -2.81
CA VAL A 30 5.14 -3.31 -4.04
C VAL A 30 5.37 -4.81 -3.84
N SER A 31 6.47 -5.18 -3.16
CA SER A 31 6.76 -6.58 -2.84
C SER A 31 5.69 -7.18 -1.93
N GLU A 32 5.28 -6.46 -0.90
CA GLU A 32 4.20 -6.87 0.01
C GLU A 32 2.88 -7.11 -0.74
N VAL A 33 2.51 -6.20 -1.64
CA VAL A 33 1.30 -6.32 -2.47
C VAL A 33 1.34 -7.59 -3.34
N VAL A 34 2.46 -7.84 -4.02
CA VAL A 34 2.60 -9.00 -4.90
C VAL A 34 2.52 -10.30 -4.12
N HIS A 35 3.21 -10.39 -2.98
CA HIS A 35 3.19 -11.58 -2.12
C HIS A 35 1.80 -11.84 -1.54
N ALA A 36 1.13 -10.80 -1.07
CA ALA A 36 -0.23 -10.91 -0.56
C ALA A 36 -1.20 -11.38 -1.66
N LEU A 37 -1.12 -10.82 -2.86
CA LEU A 37 -1.93 -11.28 -3.99
C LEU A 37 -1.70 -12.77 -4.28
N LEU A 38 -0.43 -13.23 -4.37
CA LEU A 38 -0.12 -14.64 -4.59
C LEU A 38 -0.72 -15.54 -3.50
N TYR A 39 -0.56 -15.15 -2.23
CA TYR A 39 -1.05 -15.91 -1.08
C TYR A 39 -2.57 -16.03 -1.09
N TYR A 40 -3.28 -14.89 -1.19
CA TYR A 40 -4.74 -14.88 -1.13
C TYR A 40 -5.40 -15.43 -2.40
N GLN A 41 -4.81 -15.25 -3.57
CA GLN A 41 -5.24 -15.92 -4.80
C GLN A 41 -5.15 -17.44 -4.66
N TYR A 42 -4.07 -17.95 -4.06
CA TYR A 42 -3.93 -19.38 -3.78
C TYR A 42 -5.01 -19.87 -2.81
N LYS A 43 -5.31 -19.14 -1.76
CA LYS A 43 -6.43 -19.45 -0.83
C LYS A 43 -7.79 -19.50 -1.53
N LEU A 44 -7.95 -18.81 -2.63
CA LEU A 44 -9.16 -18.80 -3.47
C LEU A 44 -9.11 -19.82 -4.63
N GLY A 45 -8.07 -20.66 -4.71
CA GLY A 45 -7.94 -21.72 -5.70
C GLY A 45 -7.20 -21.34 -6.98
N LEU A 46 -6.68 -20.12 -7.12
CA LEU A 46 -5.87 -19.70 -8.27
C LEU A 46 -4.38 -19.91 -7.98
N ARG A 47 -3.71 -20.73 -8.80
CA ARG A 47 -2.27 -21.00 -8.70
C ARG A 47 -1.46 -20.08 -9.61
N SER A 48 -1.37 -18.79 -9.28
CA SER A 48 -0.49 -17.86 -9.98
C SER A 48 0.98 -18.10 -9.65
N THR A 49 1.89 -17.72 -10.55
CA THR A 49 3.34 -17.82 -10.40
C THR A 49 3.97 -16.43 -10.34
N LEU A 50 5.13 -16.30 -9.70
CA LEU A 50 5.91 -15.08 -9.64
C LEU A 50 7.30 -15.28 -10.24
N TRP A 51 7.63 -14.46 -11.24
CA TRP A 51 9.00 -14.24 -11.67
C TRP A 51 9.47 -12.89 -11.14
N PHE A 52 10.62 -12.88 -10.48
CA PHE A 52 11.19 -11.67 -9.90
C PHE A 52 12.68 -11.55 -10.19
N VAL A 53 13.18 -10.33 -10.30
CA VAL A 53 14.62 -10.08 -10.46
C VAL A 53 15.30 -10.30 -9.11
N GLY A 54 16.26 -11.23 -9.08
CA GLY A 54 16.95 -11.59 -7.85
C GLY A 54 17.71 -12.91 -7.96
N GLN A 55 18.32 -13.33 -6.86
CA GLN A 55 19.08 -14.56 -6.77
C GLN A 55 18.20 -15.75 -6.38
N LYS A 56 18.54 -16.94 -6.87
CA LYS A 56 17.80 -18.19 -6.60
C LYS A 56 17.63 -18.51 -5.11
N LYS A 57 18.60 -18.15 -4.27
CA LYS A 57 18.49 -18.32 -2.80
C LYS A 57 17.29 -17.59 -2.18
N GLN A 58 16.88 -16.45 -2.76
CA GLN A 58 15.75 -15.66 -2.27
C GLN A 58 14.40 -16.36 -2.48
N GLU A 59 14.28 -17.31 -3.40
CA GLU A 59 13.05 -18.11 -3.58
C GLU A 59 12.61 -18.80 -2.28
N SER A 60 13.58 -19.39 -1.56
CA SER A 60 13.31 -20.09 -0.29
C SER A 60 12.97 -19.13 0.85
N GLU A 61 13.60 -17.95 0.88
CA GLU A 61 13.31 -16.91 1.87
C GLU A 61 11.91 -16.33 1.66
N ILE A 62 11.58 -15.96 0.42
CA ILE A 62 10.27 -15.45 0.05
C ILE A 62 9.17 -16.47 0.33
N ALA A 63 9.39 -17.73 -0.04
CA ALA A 63 8.43 -18.81 0.19
C ALA A 63 8.10 -18.97 1.68
N ARG A 64 9.14 -19.02 2.53
CA ARG A 64 8.98 -19.15 3.98
C ARG A 64 8.34 -17.92 4.61
N ASP A 65 8.82 -16.72 4.27
CA ASP A 65 8.40 -15.49 4.93
C ASP A 65 6.97 -15.06 4.55
N ASN A 66 6.45 -15.56 3.42
CA ASN A 66 5.12 -15.21 2.91
C ASN A 66 4.18 -16.41 2.74
N GLU A 67 4.52 -17.59 3.26
CA GLU A 67 3.72 -18.83 3.16
C GLU A 67 3.36 -19.18 1.69
N ILE A 68 4.26 -18.92 0.74
CA ILE A 68 4.09 -19.19 -0.68
C ILE A 68 4.81 -20.49 -1.05
N ASP A 69 4.16 -21.36 -1.86
CA ASP A 69 4.82 -22.54 -2.42
C ASP A 69 6.02 -22.13 -3.28
N LYS A 70 7.22 -22.59 -2.89
CA LYS A 70 8.48 -22.30 -3.58
C LYS A 70 8.43 -22.61 -5.08
N ASN A 71 7.72 -23.67 -5.48
CA ASN A 71 7.60 -24.06 -6.88
C ASN A 71 6.85 -23.03 -7.75
N ARG A 72 6.21 -22.06 -7.12
CA ARG A 72 5.52 -20.94 -7.78
C ARG A 72 6.42 -19.71 -7.96
N LEU A 73 7.64 -19.75 -7.47
CA LEU A 73 8.62 -18.66 -7.53
C LEU A 73 9.68 -18.97 -8.57
N THR A 74 10.16 -17.97 -9.28
CA THR A 74 11.32 -18.07 -10.18
C THR A 74 12.14 -16.79 -10.09
N ALA A 75 13.36 -16.91 -9.59
CA ALA A 75 14.32 -15.81 -9.61
C ALA A 75 14.87 -15.61 -11.02
N LEU A 76 14.81 -14.37 -11.48
CA LEU A 76 15.40 -13.92 -12.73
C LEU A 76 16.78 -13.35 -12.41
N ASP A 77 17.79 -14.17 -12.52
CA ASP A 77 19.17 -13.78 -12.22
C ASP A 77 19.77 -13.00 -13.41
N PHE A 78 19.53 -11.69 -13.42
CA PHE A 78 20.15 -10.74 -14.33
C PHE A 78 20.21 -9.34 -13.71
N ASN A 79 21.23 -8.56 -14.10
CA ASN A 79 21.42 -7.23 -13.54
C ASN A 79 20.78 -6.12 -14.38
N PHE A 80 20.77 -6.23 -15.71
CA PHE A 80 20.34 -5.13 -16.60
C PHE A 80 19.34 -5.57 -17.67
N LEU A 81 19.58 -6.67 -18.36
CA LEU A 81 18.71 -7.19 -19.43
C LEU A 81 18.34 -8.63 -19.16
N PRO A 82 17.07 -9.01 -19.43
CA PRO A 82 16.65 -10.42 -19.31
C PRO A 82 17.46 -11.33 -20.25
N ARG A 83 17.85 -12.51 -19.75
CA ARG A 83 18.53 -13.50 -20.58
C ARG A 83 17.62 -14.02 -21.70
N PRO A 84 18.15 -14.35 -22.89
CA PRO A 84 17.35 -14.88 -24.00
C PRO A 84 16.48 -16.10 -23.64
N SER A 85 16.94 -16.92 -22.69
CA SER A 85 16.21 -18.10 -22.19
C SER A 85 14.86 -17.74 -21.54
N PHE A 86 14.73 -16.56 -20.90
CA PHE A 86 13.46 -16.14 -20.32
C PHE A 86 12.46 -15.74 -21.38
N PHE A 87 12.90 -15.08 -22.46
CA PHE A 87 12.03 -14.79 -23.62
C PHE A 87 11.56 -16.07 -24.31
N ALA A 88 12.44 -17.07 -24.48
CA ALA A 88 12.08 -18.36 -25.03
C ALA A 88 11.06 -19.09 -24.14
N LYS A 89 11.26 -19.06 -22.83
CA LYS A 89 10.33 -19.67 -21.86
C LYS A 89 8.95 -19.00 -21.88
N LEU A 90 8.86 -17.67 -22.04
CA LEU A 90 7.59 -16.97 -22.20
C LEU A 90 6.90 -17.37 -23.51
N LYS A 91 7.62 -17.38 -24.64
CA LYS A 91 7.07 -17.78 -25.94
C LYS A 91 6.53 -19.21 -25.94
N LYS A 92 7.14 -20.13 -25.23
CA LYS A 92 6.66 -21.53 -25.10
C LYS A 92 5.31 -21.62 -24.37
N ASN A 93 5.00 -20.68 -23.50
CA ASN A 93 3.75 -20.61 -22.74
C ASN A 93 2.68 -19.70 -23.40
N ASN A 94 2.94 -19.23 -24.62
CA ASN A 94 2.09 -18.28 -25.34
C ASN A 94 0.82 -18.98 -25.88
N ASN A 95 -0.20 -19.05 -25.05
CA ASN A 95 -1.55 -19.55 -25.39
C ASN A 95 -2.61 -18.62 -24.78
N ASN A 96 -3.83 -18.73 -25.25
CA ASN A 96 -4.92 -17.81 -24.86
C ASN A 96 -5.31 -17.84 -23.38
N ASP A 97 -4.87 -18.87 -22.62
CA ASP A 97 -5.15 -19.01 -21.18
C ASP A 97 -4.03 -18.43 -20.28
N PHE A 98 -3.03 -17.78 -20.89
CA PHE A 98 -1.87 -17.24 -20.19
C PHE A 98 -1.94 -15.73 -20.12
N LEU A 99 -1.85 -15.18 -18.91
CA LEU A 99 -1.87 -13.75 -18.64
C LEU A 99 -0.63 -13.35 -17.85
N ILE A 100 0.00 -12.26 -18.24
CA ILE A 100 1.09 -11.62 -17.52
C ILE A 100 0.55 -10.41 -16.78
N HIS A 101 0.80 -10.35 -15.47
CA HIS A 101 0.55 -9.19 -14.63
C HIS A 101 1.89 -8.59 -14.18
N GLN A 102 2.32 -7.52 -14.82
CA GLN A 102 3.53 -6.79 -14.48
C GLN A 102 3.28 -5.82 -13.34
N HIS A 103 4.18 -5.81 -12.35
CA HIS A 103 4.20 -4.88 -11.22
C HIS A 103 5.37 -3.92 -11.32
N GLY A 104 5.06 -2.62 -11.38
CA GLY A 104 6.03 -1.55 -11.59
C GLY A 104 6.35 -1.31 -13.06
N VAL A 105 6.92 -0.14 -13.34
CA VAL A 105 7.33 0.35 -14.65
C VAL A 105 8.74 0.91 -14.60
N PHE A 106 9.36 1.22 -15.75
CA PHE A 106 10.77 1.61 -15.89
C PHE A 106 11.76 0.52 -15.47
N LEU A 107 11.36 -0.73 -15.63
CA LEU A 107 12.08 -1.90 -15.16
C LEU A 107 12.43 -2.81 -16.33
N SER A 108 13.49 -3.59 -16.17
CA SER A 108 13.89 -4.57 -17.19
C SER A 108 12.84 -5.67 -17.42
N THR A 109 11.99 -5.94 -16.44
CA THR A 109 10.84 -6.86 -16.59
C THR A 109 9.82 -6.36 -17.63
N SER A 110 9.74 -5.05 -17.91
CA SER A 110 8.90 -4.48 -18.98
C SER A 110 9.26 -5.02 -20.36
N LEU A 111 10.53 -5.36 -20.61
CA LEU A 111 10.96 -5.98 -21.85
C LEU A 111 10.40 -7.40 -22.03
N LEU A 112 10.26 -8.16 -20.93
CA LEU A 112 9.62 -9.48 -20.95
C LEU A 112 8.14 -9.36 -21.29
N THR A 113 7.42 -8.42 -20.64
CA THR A 113 6.01 -8.16 -20.93
C THR A 113 5.80 -7.74 -22.38
N LEU A 114 6.60 -6.79 -22.87
CA LEU A 114 6.53 -6.31 -24.25
C LEU A 114 6.81 -7.43 -25.28
N SER A 115 7.62 -8.43 -24.92
CA SER A 115 7.98 -9.55 -25.79
C SER A 115 6.97 -10.69 -25.82
N ALA A 116 5.95 -10.66 -24.97
CA ALA A 116 5.00 -11.76 -24.77
C ALA A 116 4.17 -12.10 -26.03
N GLY A 117 4.06 -11.14 -26.95
CA GLY A 117 3.34 -11.33 -28.22
C GLY A 117 1.82 -11.18 -28.10
N LYS A 118 1.13 -11.06 -29.24
CA LYS A 118 -0.29 -10.70 -29.32
C LYS A 118 -1.26 -11.74 -28.74
N LYS A 119 -0.83 -12.98 -28.54
CA LYS A 119 -1.70 -14.05 -27.99
C LYS A 119 -1.72 -14.09 -26.47
N THR A 120 -0.77 -13.42 -25.81
CA THR A 120 -0.68 -13.38 -24.34
C THR A 120 -1.29 -12.07 -23.85
N LYS A 121 -2.33 -12.18 -23.04
CA LYS A 121 -2.91 -11.00 -22.38
C LYS A 121 -1.96 -10.41 -21.35
N THR A 122 -1.89 -9.08 -21.30
CA THR A 122 -0.96 -8.34 -20.43
C THR A 122 -1.68 -7.28 -19.61
N ILE A 123 -1.37 -7.27 -18.33
CA ILE A 123 -1.85 -6.27 -17.37
C ILE A 123 -0.63 -5.59 -16.74
N ILE A 124 -0.69 -4.28 -16.54
CA ILE A 124 0.37 -3.52 -15.88
C ILE A 124 -0.19 -2.75 -14.70
N SER A 125 0.39 -2.96 -13.49
CA SER A 125 0.18 -2.16 -12.29
C SER A 125 1.37 -1.24 -12.10
N PRO A 126 1.28 0.08 -12.39
CA PRO A 126 2.40 0.99 -12.26
C PRO A 126 2.81 1.28 -10.81
N HIS A 127 1.92 1.09 -9.82
CA HIS A 127 2.16 1.36 -8.40
C HIS A 127 2.65 2.79 -8.11
N GLY A 128 2.05 3.78 -8.78
CA GLY A 128 2.34 5.19 -8.62
C GLY A 128 3.63 5.68 -9.28
N TYR A 129 4.38 4.83 -9.99
CA TYR A 129 5.62 5.25 -10.66
C TYR A 129 5.39 6.28 -11.78
N LEU A 130 4.16 6.42 -12.29
CA LEU A 130 3.77 7.42 -13.30
C LEU A 130 3.16 8.69 -12.72
N GLU A 131 3.06 8.81 -11.39
CA GLU A 131 2.64 10.05 -10.74
C GLU A 131 3.59 11.21 -11.07
N PRO A 132 3.09 12.44 -11.30
CA PRO A 132 3.88 13.59 -11.73
C PRO A 132 5.10 13.85 -10.86
N GLU A 133 4.97 13.78 -9.53
CA GLU A 133 6.07 14.01 -8.59
C GLU A 133 7.15 12.91 -8.68
N LYS A 134 6.74 11.66 -8.85
CA LYS A 134 7.69 10.55 -9.02
C LYS A 134 8.39 10.59 -10.39
N LEU A 135 7.72 11.09 -11.42
CA LEU A 135 8.34 11.26 -12.73
C LEU A 135 9.49 12.28 -12.72
N LYS A 136 9.45 13.28 -11.85
CA LYS A 136 10.51 14.29 -11.70
C LYS A 136 11.83 13.66 -11.20
N VAL A 137 11.75 12.62 -10.39
CA VAL A 137 12.91 11.90 -9.86
C VAL A 137 13.60 11.13 -11.00
N SER A 138 14.89 11.40 -11.23
CA SER A 138 15.67 10.78 -12.32
C SER A 138 15.07 10.99 -13.72
N LEU A 139 14.49 12.16 -13.97
CA LEU A 139 13.72 12.50 -15.17
C LEU A 139 14.43 12.13 -16.49
N ARG A 140 15.74 12.41 -16.62
CA ARG A 140 16.51 12.10 -17.84
C ARG A 140 16.54 10.60 -18.13
N LYS A 141 16.80 9.77 -17.10
CA LYS A 141 16.80 8.30 -17.23
C LYS A 141 15.42 7.78 -17.60
N LYS A 142 14.38 8.27 -16.95
CA LYS A 142 12.99 7.85 -17.24
C LYS A 142 12.56 8.26 -18.64
N LYS A 143 12.90 9.48 -19.12
CA LYS A 143 12.63 9.89 -20.50
C LYS A 143 13.31 8.98 -21.52
N ALA A 144 14.56 8.58 -21.28
CA ALA A 144 15.26 7.65 -22.17
C ALA A 144 14.56 6.26 -22.17
N VAL A 145 14.22 5.71 -21.02
CA VAL A 145 13.53 4.41 -20.92
C VAL A 145 12.14 4.46 -21.57
N LEU A 146 11.38 5.56 -21.39
CA LEU A 146 10.10 5.79 -22.08
C LEU A 146 10.27 5.76 -23.60
N ALA A 147 11.26 6.45 -24.13
CA ALA A 147 11.52 6.51 -25.57
C ALA A 147 11.96 5.14 -26.13
N LEU A 148 12.76 4.40 -25.38
CA LEU A 148 13.32 3.12 -25.84
C LEU A 148 12.29 1.98 -25.87
N PHE A 149 11.50 1.78 -24.80
CA PHE A 149 10.59 0.65 -24.74
C PHE A 149 9.36 0.85 -23.83
N GLU A 150 9.43 1.63 -22.74
CA GLU A 150 8.37 1.64 -21.73
C GLU A 150 7.07 2.25 -22.26
N ASN A 151 7.13 3.29 -23.08
CA ASN A 151 5.93 3.88 -23.70
C ASN A 151 5.21 2.86 -24.60
N LYS A 152 5.99 2.05 -25.35
CA LYS A 152 5.44 0.97 -26.16
C LYS A 152 4.83 -0.13 -25.28
N ASN A 153 5.50 -0.51 -24.19
CA ASN A 153 5.01 -1.49 -23.23
C ASN A 153 3.66 -1.04 -22.62
N LEU A 154 3.62 0.19 -22.11
CA LEU A 154 2.41 0.79 -21.52
C LEU A 154 1.25 0.88 -22.50
N LYS A 155 1.51 1.33 -23.76
CA LYS A 155 0.47 1.50 -24.80
C LYS A 155 -0.01 0.18 -25.41
N SER A 156 0.76 -0.89 -25.30
CA SER A 156 0.42 -2.20 -25.89
C SER A 156 -0.22 -3.18 -24.90
N CYS A 157 -0.27 -2.87 -23.61
CA CYS A 157 -0.93 -3.75 -22.65
C CYS A 157 -2.45 -3.75 -22.83
N ASP A 158 -3.10 -4.87 -22.47
CA ASP A 158 -4.54 -5.02 -22.61
C ASP A 158 -5.30 -4.24 -21.53
N CYS A 159 -4.74 -4.13 -20.31
CA CYS A 159 -5.40 -3.48 -19.18
C CYS A 159 -4.36 -2.86 -18.23
N LEU A 160 -4.73 -1.78 -17.58
CA LEU A 160 -3.97 -1.15 -16.52
C LEU A 160 -4.66 -1.39 -15.17
N VAL A 161 -3.88 -1.43 -14.11
CA VAL A 161 -4.39 -1.50 -12.74
C VAL A 161 -3.86 -0.32 -11.95
N ALA A 162 -4.76 0.44 -11.35
CA ALA A 162 -4.48 1.51 -10.41
C ALA A 162 -4.92 1.09 -9.00
N CYS A 163 -4.20 1.46 -7.96
CA CYS A 163 -4.61 1.15 -6.58
C CYS A 163 -5.63 2.15 -6.02
N SER A 164 -5.88 3.26 -6.73
CA SER A 164 -6.83 4.31 -6.36
C SER A 164 -7.39 5.00 -7.59
N GLU A 165 -8.51 5.71 -7.44
CA GLU A 165 -9.06 6.56 -8.49
C GLU A 165 -8.09 7.67 -8.88
N GLN A 166 -7.38 8.25 -7.92
CA GLN A 166 -6.37 9.28 -8.17
C GLN A 166 -5.22 8.75 -9.05
N GLU A 167 -4.72 7.53 -8.79
CA GLU A 167 -3.73 6.91 -9.68
C GLU A 167 -4.32 6.66 -11.06
N ALA A 168 -5.56 6.18 -11.15
CA ALA A 168 -6.23 5.92 -12.42
C ALA A 168 -6.37 7.18 -13.28
N LEU A 169 -6.73 8.32 -12.67
CA LEU A 169 -6.76 9.63 -13.34
C LEU A 169 -5.35 10.05 -13.81
N SER A 170 -4.32 9.88 -12.98
CA SER A 170 -2.93 10.17 -13.37
C SER A 170 -2.47 9.33 -14.57
N LEU A 171 -2.96 8.09 -14.71
CA LEU A 171 -2.69 7.25 -15.88
C LEU A 171 -3.40 7.79 -17.14
N ARG A 172 -4.61 8.33 -17.02
CA ARG A 172 -5.31 9.02 -18.12
C ARG A 172 -4.58 10.28 -18.55
N ASP A 173 -4.16 11.11 -17.59
CA ASP A 173 -3.37 12.34 -17.84
C ASP A 173 -2.02 12.03 -18.49
N PHE A 174 -1.44 10.87 -18.20
CA PHE A 174 -0.23 10.38 -18.89
C PHE A 174 -0.48 9.99 -20.37
N GLY A 175 -1.73 9.92 -20.83
CA GLY A 175 -2.13 9.60 -22.19
C GLY A 175 -2.34 8.11 -22.46
N LEU A 176 -2.68 7.32 -21.44
CA LEU A 176 -3.01 5.90 -21.59
C LEU A 176 -4.51 5.71 -21.74
N SER A 177 -4.95 5.05 -22.83
CA SER A 177 -6.36 4.89 -23.21
C SER A 177 -6.95 3.52 -22.88
N GLN A 178 -6.13 2.53 -22.51
CA GLN A 178 -6.59 1.18 -22.19
C GLN A 178 -7.58 1.18 -21.01
N PRO A 179 -8.40 0.11 -20.84
CA PRO A 179 -9.19 -0.07 -19.64
C PRO A 179 -8.34 0.03 -18.38
N ILE A 180 -8.80 0.79 -17.37
CA ILE A 180 -8.13 0.91 -16.07
C ILE A 180 -9.02 0.33 -15.00
N VAL A 181 -8.59 -0.75 -14.36
CA VAL A 181 -9.24 -1.35 -13.20
C VAL A 181 -8.69 -0.72 -11.94
N ILE A 182 -9.56 -0.29 -11.04
CA ILE A 182 -9.17 0.16 -9.70
C ILE A 182 -9.17 -1.06 -8.79
N LEU A 183 -7.96 -1.49 -8.39
CA LEU A 183 -7.72 -2.61 -7.51
C LEU A 183 -6.90 -2.11 -6.32
N PRO A 184 -7.51 -1.82 -5.16
CA PRO A 184 -6.81 -1.24 -4.03
C PRO A 184 -5.82 -2.23 -3.41
N ASN A 185 -4.90 -1.71 -2.61
CA ASN A 185 -4.12 -2.56 -1.71
C ASN A 185 -5.01 -3.04 -0.55
N GLY A 186 -4.63 -4.15 0.07
CA GLY A 186 -5.39 -4.73 1.16
C GLY A 186 -4.58 -4.84 2.44
N VAL A 187 -5.27 -5.26 3.50
CA VAL A 187 -4.68 -5.73 4.76
C VAL A 187 -5.12 -7.15 5.06
N SER A 188 -4.31 -7.86 5.84
CA SER A 188 -4.69 -9.18 6.34
C SER A 188 -5.86 -9.08 7.31
N GLU A 189 -6.82 -9.96 7.18
CA GLU A 189 -7.94 -10.08 8.12
C GLU A 189 -7.45 -10.34 9.56
N SER A 190 -6.25 -10.89 9.71
CA SER A 190 -5.65 -11.18 11.02
C SER A 190 -5.29 -9.92 11.82
N ILE A 191 -5.06 -8.78 11.14
CA ILE A 191 -4.76 -7.53 11.84
C ILE A 191 -6.01 -6.70 12.16
N ILE A 192 -7.18 -7.07 11.64
CA ILE A 192 -8.43 -6.34 11.92
C ILE A 192 -8.78 -6.55 13.38
N ARG A 193 -9.02 -5.47 14.11
CA ARG A 193 -9.38 -5.51 15.52
C ARG A 193 -10.80 -6.05 15.68
N LYS A 194 -10.93 -7.14 16.41
CA LYS A 194 -12.23 -7.80 16.66
C LYS A 194 -12.94 -7.36 17.93
N LYS A 195 -12.22 -6.68 18.83
CA LYS A 195 -12.74 -6.22 20.13
C LYS A 195 -12.34 -4.77 20.34
N PRO A 196 -13.18 -3.96 21.00
CA PRO A 196 -12.77 -2.61 21.39
C PRO A 196 -11.45 -2.66 22.17
N PRO A 197 -10.62 -1.58 22.12
CA PRO A 197 -9.35 -1.57 22.82
C PRO A 197 -9.60 -1.84 24.31
N ASN A 198 -9.10 -2.97 24.81
CA ASN A 198 -8.89 -3.11 26.25
C ASN A 198 -7.86 -2.04 26.62
N LYS A 199 -8.10 -1.35 27.72
CA LYS A 199 -7.26 -0.26 28.28
C LYS A 199 -5.84 -0.32 27.77
N LYS A 200 -5.45 0.74 27.06
CA LYS A 200 -4.19 1.02 26.37
C LYS A 200 -3.02 0.27 27.01
N ASP A 201 -2.22 -0.38 26.17
CA ASP A 201 -1.10 -1.22 26.59
C ASP A 201 -0.13 -0.40 27.46
N LEU A 202 -0.26 -0.58 28.79
CA LEU A 202 0.59 0.10 29.77
C LEU A 202 2.07 -0.25 29.54
N ALA A 203 2.37 -1.46 29.10
CA ALA A 203 3.73 -1.90 28.82
C ALA A 203 4.36 -1.10 27.65
N PHE A 204 3.57 -0.78 26.61
CA PHE A 204 4.01 0.08 25.54
C PHE A 204 4.36 1.49 26.03
N LYS A 205 3.48 2.10 26.82
CA LYS A 205 3.68 3.44 27.35
C LYS A 205 4.89 3.51 28.27
N LEU A 206 5.07 2.54 29.17
CA LEU A 206 6.23 2.44 30.04
C LEU A 206 7.54 2.26 29.24
N LYS A 207 7.52 1.41 28.21
CA LYS A 207 8.70 1.16 27.36
C LYS A 207 9.23 2.44 26.69
N TYR A 208 8.35 3.38 26.37
CA TYR A 208 8.70 4.61 25.65
C TYR A 208 8.58 5.87 26.51
N ASP A 209 8.54 5.71 27.85
CA ASP A 209 8.47 6.81 28.81
C ASP A 209 7.28 7.76 28.52
N ILE A 210 6.10 7.17 28.31
CA ILE A 210 4.83 7.87 28.10
C ILE A 210 3.95 7.65 29.33
N ARG A 211 3.40 8.71 29.90
CA ARG A 211 2.50 8.60 31.05
C ARG A 211 1.25 7.77 30.71
N PRO A 212 0.75 6.97 31.66
CA PRO A 212 -0.38 6.05 31.42
C PRO A 212 -1.65 6.72 30.87
N ASP A 213 -1.93 7.92 31.30
CA ASP A 213 -3.11 8.71 30.97
C ASP A 213 -2.98 9.53 29.68
N THR A 214 -1.76 9.65 29.11
CA THR A 214 -1.48 10.44 27.92
C THR A 214 -2.09 9.82 26.66
N ARG A 215 -2.78 10.62 25.86
CA ARG A 215 -3.30 10.24 24.54
C ARG A 215 -2.20 10.29 23.48
N ILE A 216 -2.22 9.36 22.54
CA ILE A 216 -1.17 9.22 21.52
C ILE A 216 -1.73 9.53 20.13
N LEU A 217 -1.15 10.57 19.50
CA LEU A 217 -1.24 10.78 18.06
C LEU A 217 -0.06 10.06 17.41
N LEU A 218 -0.32 9.07 16.55
CA LEU A 218 0.70 8.19 15.97
C LEU A 218 0.98 8.54 14.51
N PHE A 219 2.26 8.70 14.18
CA PHE A 219 2.79 8.57 12.84
C PHE A 219 3.57 7.24 12.74
N LEU A 220 3.26 6.40 11.74
CA LEU A 220 3.98 5.16 11.47
C LEU A 220 4.22 4.99 9.96
N SER A 221 5.39 5.37 9.49
CA SER A 221 5.85 5.24 8.10
C SER A 221 7.36 5.43 8.05
N ARG A 222 7.98 5.31 6.86
CA ARG A 222 9.38 5.72 6.68
C ARG A 222 9.54 7.20 7.05
N ILE A 223 10.57 7.54 7.81
CA ILE A 223 10.92 8.92 8.14
C ILE A 223 11.71 9.48 6.95
N HIS A 224 11.02 10.20 6.10
CA HIS A 224 11.54 10.73 4.83
C HIS A 224 10.88 12.08 4.55
N PRO A 225 11.58 13.09 3.94
CA PRO A 225 11.02 14.42 3.65
C PRO A 225 9.69 14.44 2.90
N PHE A 226 9.42 13.41 2.11
CA PHE A 226 8.14 13.28 1.39
C PHE A 226 6.94 13.00 2.31
N LYS A 227 7.20 12.52 3.54
CA LYS A 227 6.15 12.24 4.53
C LYS A 227 5.67 13.48 5.29
N GLY A 228 6.38 14.60 5.16
CA GLY A 228 5.91 15.94 5.56
C GLY A 228 5.91 16.21 7.05
N LEU A 229 6.77 15.51 7.80
CA LEU A 229 6.89 15.67 9.25
C LEU A 229 7.38 17.07 9.64
N GLU A 230 8.17 17.75 8.81
CA GLU A 230 8.70 19.09 9.07
C GLU A 230 7.55 20.09 9.29
N LEU A 231 6.63 20.20 8.30
CA LEU A 231 5.47 21.07 8.42
C LEU A 231 4.58 20.69 9.60
N PHE A 232 4.47 19.39 9.87
CA PHE A 232 3.63 18.92 10.96
C PHE A 232 4.23 19.25 12.34
N LEU A 233 5.55 19.14 12.51
CA LEU A 233 6.24 19.59 13.73
C LEU A 233 6.13 21.10 13.95
N GLU A 234 6.16 21.91 12.88
CA GLU A 234 5.86 23.33 13.00
C GLU A 234 4.41 23.60 13.46
N CYS A 235 3.45 22.76 13.07
CA CYS A 235 2.09 22.86 13.57
C CYS A 235 2.01 22.50 15.05
N ILE A 236 2.69 21.45 15.50
CA ILE A 236 2.78 21.05 16.92
C ILE A 236 3.39 22.18 17.74
N LEU A 237 4.50 22.75 17.28
CA LEU A 237 5.15 23.87 17.96
C LEU A 237 4.19 25.06 18.15
N ALA A 238 3.40 25.39 17.13
CA ALA A 238 2.46 26.51 17.20
C ALA A 238 1.33 26.32 18.22
N ILE A 239 1.02 25.07 18.58
CA ILE A 239 -0.03 24.74 19.56
C ILE A 239 0.48 23.82 20.68
N LYS A 240 1.75 23.92 21.03
CA LYS A 240 2.40 23.04 22.02
C LYS A 240 1.69 23.08 23.39
N ASP A 241 1.16 24.21 23.78
CA ASP A 241 0.44 24.35 25.05
C ASP A 241 -0.92 23.62 25.02
N GLU A 242 -1.57 23.56 23.88
CA GLU A 242 -2.80 22.77 23.73
C GLU A 242 -2.49 21.25 23.76
N PHE A 243 -1.36 20.79 23.23
CA PHE A 243 -0.91 19.39 23.40
C PHE A 243 -0.72 19.05 24.89
N ARG A 244 -0.04 19.91 25.67
CA ARG A 244 0.19 19.74 27.10
C ARG A 244 -1.13 19.77 27.89
N LYS A 245 -1.95 20.78 27.66
CA LYS A 245 -3.25 20.98 28.32
C LYS A 245 -4.21 19.81 28.12
N ASN A 246 -4.27 19.25 26.90
CA ASN A 246 -5.16 18.15 26.56
C ASN A 246 -4.50 16.76 26.76
N ASN A 247 -3.28 16.71 27.30
CA ASN A 247 -2.53 15.49 27.59
C ASN A 247 -2.32 14.60 26.36
N TRP A 248 -1.86 15.19 25.24
CA TRP A 248 -1.50 14.48 24.02
C TRP A 248 0.01 14.44 23.82
N ILE A 249 0.50 13.35 23.22
CA ILE A 249 1.88 13.22 22.71
C ILE A 249 1.86 12.77 21.25
N PHE A 250 2.78 13.29 20.46
CA PHE A 250 3.01 12.84 19.10
C PHE A 250 4.12 11.78 19.08
N VAL A 251 3.77 10.58 18.66
CA VAL A 251 4.70 9.43 18.55
C VAL A 251 5.07 9.21 17.10
N ILE A 252 6.35 9.21 16.80
CA ILE A 252 6.93 8.99 15.48
C ILE A 252 7.62 7.62 15.45
N ALA A 253 7.09 6.72 14.62
CA ALA A 253 7.61 5.38 14.40
C ALA A 253 8.00 5.18 12.93
N GLY A 254 9.19 4.64 12.67
CA GLY A 254 9.58 4.32 11.30
C GLY A 254 11.05 4.09 11.09
N ILE A 255 11.38 3.67 9.86
CA ILE A 255 12.77 3.56 9.41
C ILE A 255 13.23 4.95 8.98
N ASN A 256 14.38 5.35 9.50
CA ASN A 256 15.05 6.58 9.11
C ASN A 256 15.63 6.45 7.69
N GLU A 257 15.24 7.35 6.80
CA GLU A 257 15.80 7.45 5.46
C GLU A 257 16.43 8.84 5.25
N LEU A 258 17.57 8.88 4.61
CA LEU A 258 18.32 10.10 4.29
C LEU A 258 18.73 10.92 5.53
N SER A 259 18.92 10.29 6.67
CA SER A 259 19.23 10.97 7.95
C SER A 259 18.20 12.03 8.35
N HIS A 260 16.97 11.90 7.89
CA HIS A 260 15.91 12.88 8.12
C HIS A 260 15.42 12.92 9.57
N GLU A 261 15.52 11.79 10.29
CA GLU A 261 15.15 11.71 11.70
C GLU A 261 16.03 12.61 12.57
N GLU A 262 17.34 12.70 12.26
CA GLU A 262 18.29 13.54 12.98
C GLU A 262 17.91 15.02 12.87
N GLU A 263 17.55 15.48 11.66
CA GLU A 263 17.09 16.86 11.44
C GLU A 263 15.82 17.17 12.26
N LEU A 264 14.88 16.24 12.30
CA LEU A 264 13.64 16.40 13.06
C LEU A 264 13.89 16.39 14.58
N LYS A 265 14.82 15.57 15.08
CA LYS A 265 15.22 15.55 16.50
C LYS A 265 15.86 16.87 16.92
N ILE A 266 16.77 17.41 16.11
CA ILE A 266 17.37 18.74 16.33
C ILE A 266 16.30 19.82 16.40
N PHE A 267 15.28 19.77 15.51
CA PHE A 267 14.15 20.70 15.56
C PHE A 267 13.38 20.58 16.88
N VAL A 268 13.09 19.36 17.32
CA VAL A 268 12.34 19.07 18.55
C VAL A 268 13.10 19.59 19.78
N GLU A 269 14.41 19.36 19.86
CA GLU A 269 15.29 19.81 20.93
C GLU A 269 15.40 21.34 20.99
N ASN A 270 15.67 22.00 19.85
CA ASN A 270 15.84 23.46 19.78
C ASN A 270 14.55 24.24 20.12
N ASN A 271 13.38 23.61 20.10
CA ASN A 271 12.09 24.25 20.36
C ASN A 271 11.43 23.80 21.68
N ASP A 272 12.12 23.03 22.52
CA ASP A 272 11.66 22.55 23.83
C ASP A 272 10.29 21.84 23.75
N ILE A 273 10.12 20.89 22.80
CA ILE A 273 8.92 20.08 22.64
C ILE A 273 9.18 18.58 22.82
N ASN A 274 10.29 18.20 23.47
CA ASN A 274 10.65 16.80 23.77
C ASN A 274 9.61 16.09 24.66
N ASP A 275 8.88 16.84 25.47
CA ASP A 275 7.81 16.33 26.34
C ASP A 275 6.57 15.89 25.57
N ILE A 276 6.34 16.44 24.39
CA ILE A 276 5.16 16.16 23.55
C ILE A 276 5.47 15.49 22.21
N VAL A 277 6.75 15.19 21.92
CA VAL A 277 7.17 14.45 20.71
C VAL A 277 8.09 13.29 21.11
N ARG A 278 7.80 12.09 20.64
CA ARG A 278 8.59 10.88 20.96
C ARG A 278 8.91 10.09 19.69
N PHE A 279 10.22 9.85 19.45
CA PHE A 279 10.70 8.94 18.41
C PHE A 279 10.89 7.54 19.01
N ILE A 280 10.29 6.52 18.39
CA ILE A 280 10.35 5.14 18.92
C ILE A 280 11.01 4.14 17.96
N GLY A 281 11.57 4.65 16.84
CA GLY A 281 12.24 3.82 15.85
C GLY A 281 11.29 2.90 15.04
N PRO A 282 11.86 1.98 14.24
CA PRO A 282 11.07 1.10 13.36
C PRO A 282 10.30 0.04 14.15
N GLN A 283 9.06 -0.23 13.75
CA GLN A 283 8.17 -1.21 14.36
C GLN A 283 7.80 -2.31 13.36
N TYR A 284 7.90 -3.58 13.77
CA TYR A 284 7.68 -4.73 12.90
C TYR A 284 6.76 -5.77 13.55
N LYS A 285 6.05 -6.55 12.74
CA LYS A 285 5.23 -7.69 13.18
C LYS A 285 4.31 -7.31 14.35
N GLN A 286 4.43 -8.02 15.47
CA GLN A 286 3.58 -7.78 16.65
C GLN A 286 3.82 -6.40 17.28
N ASP A 287 5.06 -5.89 17.29
CA ASP A 287 5.36 -4.55 17.82
C ASP A 287 4.65 -3.46 17.01
N LYS A 288 4.52 -3.64 15.69
CA LYS A 288 3.74 -2.74 14.83
C LYS A 288 2.25 -2.76 15.21
N VAL A 289 1.68 -3.92 15.44
CA VAL A 289 0.29 -4.07 15.90
C VAL A 289 0.10 -3.40 17.27
N ASN A 290 0.99 -3.68 18.22
CA ASN A 290 0.95 -3.09 19.57
C ASN A 290 1.07 -1.55 19.52
N THR A 291 1.88 -1.02 18.60
CA THR A 291 2.04 0.43 18.39
C THR A 291 0.72 1.08 17.94
N PHE A 292 0.04 0.48 16.95
CA PHE A 292 -1.29 0.96 16.56
C PHE A 292 -2.30 0.83 17.71
N ASP A 293 -2.28 -0.29 18.46
CA ASP A 293 -3.22 -0.54 19.55
C ASP A 293 -3.07 0.43 20.73
N SER A 294 -1.88 1.00 20.89
CA SER A 294 -1.57 1.97 21.94
C SER A 294 -1.93 3.41 21.56
N ALA A 295 -2.27 3.67 20.30
CA ALA A 295 -2.60 5.00 19.81
C ALA A 295 -4.10 5.34 19.95
N ASP A 296 -4.41 6.63 19.90
CA ASP A 296 -5.77 7.18 19.93
C ASP A 296 -6.20 7.72 18.57
N CYS A 297 -5.25 8.20 17.77
CA CYS A 297 -5.45 8.70 16.43
C CYS A 297 -4.19 8.46 15.61
N PHE A 298 -4.34 8.23 14.32
CA PHE A 298 -3.22 8.10 13.37
C PHE A 298 -3.13 9.30 12.46
N ILE A 299 -1.90 9.73 12.13
CA ILE A 299 -1.68 10.82 11.17
C ILE A 299 -0.67 10.46 10.10
N LEU A 300 -0.97 10.84 8.85
CA LEU A 300 -0.06 10.73 7.70
C LEU A 300 -0.03 12.07 6.94
N PRO A 301 0.87 13.02 7.29
CA PRO A 301 0.90 14.37 6.72
C PRO A 301 1.64 14.45 5.37
N SER A 302 1.66 13.36 4.61
CA SER A 302 2.44 13.18 3.38
C SER A 302 2.18 14.26 2.32
N LYS A 303 3.23 14.56 1.54
CA LYS A 303 3.16 15.41 0.34
C LYS A 303 2.42 14.72 -0.80
N GLY A 304 2.28 13.39 -0.76
CA GLY A 304 1.54 12.55 -1.69
C GLY A 304 1.65 11.07 -1.33
N GLU A 305 0.64 10.29 -1.64
CA GLU A 305 0.63 8.84 -1.51
C GLU A 305 -0.10 8.23 -2.70
N ASN A 306 0.47 7.18 -3.24
CA ASN A 306 -0.24 6.38 -4.23
C ASN A 306 -1.46 5.67 -3.61
N PHE A 307 -1.28 5.14 -2.41
CA PHE A 307 -2.35 4.52 -1.62
C PHE A 307 -2.25 4.85 -0.13
N GLY A 308 -1.08 4.63 0.50
CA GLY A 308 -0.89 4.83 1.94
C GLY A 308 -1.35 3.61 2.75
N ILE A 309 -0.64 2.47 2.63
CA ILE A 309 -0.98 1.23 3.34
C ILE A 309 -1.11 1.45 4.85
N ALA A 310 -0.31 2.33 5.45
CA ALA A 310 -0.40 2.66 6.86
C ALA A 310 -1.77 3.23 7.28
N VAL A 311 -2.50 3.88 6.36
CA VAL A 311 -3.86 4.36 6.61
C VAL A 311 -4.83 3.21 6.82
N ILE A 312 -4.86 2.22 5.90
CA ILE A 312 -5.76 1.06 6.07
C ILE A 312 -5.35 0.17 7.26
N GLU A 313 -4.07 0.13 7.61
CA GLU A 313 -3.61 -0.57 8.82
C GLU A 313 -4.10 0.13 10.09
N ALA A 314 -4.05 1.46 10.14
CA ALA A 314 -4.59 2.24 11.25
C ALA A 314 -6.12 2.07 11.38
N LEU A 315 -6.85 2.18 10.25
CA LEU A 315 -8.30 1.93 10.21
C LEU A 315 -8.65 0.51 10.64
N ALA A 316 -7.91 -0.50 10.19
CA ALA A 316 -8.07 -1.90 10.60
C ALA A 316 -7.89 -2.10 12.12
N ARG A 317 -7.09 -1.25 12.77
CA ARG A 317 -6.92 -1.24 14.23
C ARG A 317 -7.91 -0.35 14.96
N GLY A 318 -8.87 0.27 14.23
CA GLY A 318 -9.91 1.12 14.79
C GLY A 318 -9.40 2.48 15.24
N LEU A 319 -8.40 3.03 14.55
CA LEU A 319 -7.92 4.38 14.78
C LEU A 319 -8.57 5.34 13.79
N PRO A 320 -9.13 6.46 14.26
CA PRO A 320 -9.42 7.59 13.38
C PRO A 320 -8.15 8.08 12.69
N VAL A 321 -8.25 8.50 11.44
CA VAL A 321 -7.09 8.90 10.63
C VAL A 321 -7.15 10.35 10.22
N ILE A 322 -6.04 11.08 10.36
CA ILE A 322 -5.82 12.39 9.75
C ILE A 322 -4.87 12.22 8.58
N THR A 323 -5.27 12.63 7.38
CA THR A 323 -4.35 12.65 6.23
C THR A 323 -4.69 13.79 5.27
N THR A 324 -3.81 14.01 4.30
CA THR A 324 -3.89 15.15 3.39
C THR A 324 -4.67 14.80 2.12
N ARG A 325 -5.23 15.81 1.44
CA ARG A 325 -5.91 15.67 0.14
C ARG A 325 -4.98 15.26 -1.01
N THR A 326 -3.68 15.16 -0.74
CA THR A 326 -2.69 14.56 -1.63
C THR A 326 -2.63 13.02 -1.53
N THR A 327 -3.52 12.44 -0.75
CA THR A 327 -3.72 10.99 -0.59
C THR A 327 -5.12 10.59 -1.06
N PRO A 328 -5.36 9.36 -1.52
CA PRO A 328 -6.66 8.94 -2.08
C PRO A 328 -7.68 8.53 -1.00
N TRP A 329 -7.80 9.26 0.10
CA TRP A 329 -8.56 8.86 1.28
C TRP A 329 -9.76 9.77 1.59
N LYS A 330 -10.50 10.19 0.55
CA LYS A 330 -11.74 10.97 0.73
C LYS A 330 -12.79 10.24 1.59
N GLU A 331 -12.81 8.92 1.55
CA GLU A 331 -13.71 8.08 2.34
C GLU A 331 -13.61 8.31 3.86
N LEU A 332 -12.50 8.88 4.35
CA LEU A 332 -12.36 9.25 5.77
C LEU A 332 -13.42 10.28 6.20
N GLU A 333 -13.71 11.27 5.36
CA GLU A 333 -14.75 12.26 5.60
C GLU A 333 -16.15 11.68 5.30
N ASP A 334 -16.29 10.96 4.17
CA ASP A 334 -17.57 10.42 3.72
C ASP A 334 -18.18 9.40 4.72
N LEU A 335 -17.34 8.70 5.49
CA LEU A 335 -17.74 7.65 6.44
C LEU A 335 -17.45 8.00 7.91
N ASP A 336 -17.12 9.24 8.22
CA ASP A 336 -16.79 9.72 9.57
C ASP A 336 -15.80 8.79 10.30
N CYS A 337 -14.70 8.40 9.62
CA CYS A 337 -13.61 7.62 10.22
C CYS A 337 -12.29 8.37 10.27
N GLY A 338 -12.31 9.69 10.00
CA GLY A 338 -11.13 10.52 10.04
C GLY A 338 -11.31 11.87 9.36
N TRP A 339 -10.19 12.50 9.00
CA TRP A 339 -10.14 13.81 8.37
C TRP A 339 -9.23 13.78 7.14
N TRP A 340 -9.74 14.27 6.03
CA TRP A 340 -9.02 14.38 4.76
C TRP A 340 -8.86 15.86 4.38
N ILE A 341 -7.75 16.47 4.80
CA ILE A 341 -7.55 17.91 4.87
C ILE A 341 -6.58 18.44 3.83
N ARG A 342 -6.61 19.73 3.53
CA ARG A 342 -5.56 20.37 2.74
C ARG A 342 -4.25 20.36 3.53
N ARG A 343 -3.14 20.21 2.83
CA ARG A 343 -1.82 20.21 3.45
C ARG A 343 -1.35 21.62 3.77
N THR A 344 -2.05 22.30 4.67
CA THR A 344 -1.71 23.65 5.18
C THR A 344 -1.55 23.64 6.69
N LYS A 345 -0.74 24.57 7.23
CA LYS A 345 -0.53 24.72 8.66
C LYS A 345 -1.87 24.95 9.39
N ASN A 346 -2.71 25.82 8.84
CA ASN A 346 -4.01 26.15 9.43
C ASN A 346 -4.97 24.95 9.47
N ASP A 347 -5.03 24.14 8.40
CA ASP A 347 -5.91 22.98 8.37
C ASP A 347 -5.43 21.90 9.35
N PHE A 348 -4.12 21.67 9.48
CA PHE A 348 -3.57 20.77 10.51
C PHE A 348 -3.91 21.26 11.93
N ILE A 349 -3.64 22.52 12.25
CA ILE A 349 -3.92 23.10 13.58
C ILE A 349 -5.40 22.97 13.91
N ASN A 350 -6.29 23.41 13.01
CA ASN A 350 -7.73 23.36 13.22
C ASN A 350 -8.22 21.90 13.43
N THR A 351 -7.63 20.95 12.71
CA THR A 351 -7.98 19.53 12.83
C THR A 351 -7.49 18.94 14.16
N LEU A 352 -6.30 19.31 14.60
CA LEU A 352 -5.78 18.91 15.91
C LEU A 352 -6.64 19.48 17.05
N LEU A 353 -7.06 20.74 16.99
CA LEU A 353 -7.96 21.32 17.99
C LEU A 353 -9.32 20.61 18.02
N LYS A 354 -9.86 20.24 16.85
CA LYS A 354 -11.07 19.38 16.78
C LYS A 354 -10.82 17.98 17.36
N LEU A 355 -9.67 17.38 17.10
CA LEU A 355 -9.31 16.08 17.69
C LEU A 355 -9.25 16.16 19.21
N PHE A 356 -8.63 17.21 19.78
CA PHE A 356 -8.52 17.39 21.22
C PHE A 356 -9.86 17.58 21.92
N SER A 357 -10.84 18.17 21.22
CA SER A 357 -12.21 18.33 21.75
C SER A 357 -13.06 17.04 21.71
N LYS A 358 -12.60 15.98 21.01
CA LYS A 358 -13.31 14.70 20.96
C LYS A 358 -13.10 13.89 22.25
N ASP A 359 -14.18 13.37 22.78
CA ASP A 359 -14.13 12.40 23.87
C ASP A 359 -13.72 10.99 23.37
N GLU A 360 -13.52 10.06 24.29
CA GLU A 360 -13.10 8.71 23.96
C GLU A 360 -14.17 7.95 23.15
N ASN A 361 -15.45 8.16 23.44
CA ASN A 361 -16.54 7.50 22.74
C ASN A 361 -16.64 7.94 21.27
N ASN A 362 -16.43 9.24 21.00
CA ASN A 362 -16.38 9.74 19.64
C ASN A 362 -15.25 9.07 18.84
N LEU A 363 -14.04 8.95 19.42
CA LEU A 363 -12.91 8.30 18.73
C LEU A 363 -13.16 6.80 18.52
N ILE A 364 -13.78 6.12 19.46
CA ILE A 364 -14.17 4.70 19.34
C ILE A 364 -15.17 4.52 18.20
N GLU A 365 -16.18 5.41 18.08
CA GLU A 365 -17.18 5.31 17.01
C GLU A 365 -16.55 5.55 15.63
N MET A 366 -15.73 6.58 15.49
CA MET A 366 -14.95 6.82 14.27
C MET A 366 -14.06 5.61 13.94
N GLY A 367 -13.46 4.98 14.95
CA GLY A 367 -12.65 3.78 14.79
C GLY A 367 -13.44 2.57 14.29
N LYS A 368 -14.69 2.38 14.75
CA LYS A 368 -15.60 1.32 14.25
C LYS A 368 -15.93 1.55 12.77
N ASN A 369 -16.28 2.78 12.38
CA ASN A 369 -16.53 3.13 10.99
C ASN A 369 -15.32 2.80 10.10
N GLY A 370 -14.10 3.05 10.61
CA GLY A 370 -12.85 2.70 9.94
C GLY A 370 -12.69 1.18 9.76
N ILE A 371 -12.99 0.38 10.78
CA ILE A 371 -12.96 -1.09 10.70
C ILE A 371 -13.97 -1.59 9.65
N GLU A 372 -15.20 -1.08 9.66
CA GLU A 372 -16.24 -1.46 8.70
C GLU A 372 -15.84 -1.12 7.25
N LEU A 373 -15.22 0.04 7.04
CA LEU A 373 -14.65 0.42 5.74
C LEU A 373 -13.62 -0.62 5.29
N VAL A 374 -12.66 -0.97 6.15
CA VAL A 374 -11.62 -1.96 5.83
C VAL A 374 -12.23 -3.32 5.54
N GLU A 375 -13.12 -3.81 6.39
CA GLU A 375 -13.80 -5.10 6.20
C GLU A 375 -14.63 -5.14 4.91
N SER A 376 -15.26 -4.02 4.54
CA SER A 376 -16.09 -3.94 3.35
C SER A 376 -15.30 -3.92 2.05
N LYS A 377 -14.09 -3.30 2.00
CA LYS A 377 -13.38 -3.02 0.75
C LYS A 377 -11.92 -3.48 0.71
N TYR A 378 -11.20 -3.42 1.83
CA TYR A 378 -9.74 -3.41 1.87
C TYR A 378 -9.10 -4.66 2.50
N THR A 379 -9.83 -5.78 2.59
CA THR A 379 -9.21 -7.06 2.96
C THR A 379 -8.52 -7.71 1.77
N TRP A 380 -7.40 -8.36 1.99
CA TRP A 380 -6.71 -9.08 0.91
C TRP A 380 -7.56 -10.17 0.26
N SER A 381 -8.46 -10.82 1.00
CA SER A 381 -9.38 -11.80 0.42
C SER A 381 -10.28 -11.16 -0.63
N LYS A 382 -10.82 -9.96 -0.37
CA LYS A 382 -11.66 -9.22 -1.32
C LYS A 382 -10.85 -8.73 -2.52
N VAL A 383 -9.68 -8.15 -2.26
CA VAL A 383 -8.78 -7.67 -3.33
C VAL A 383 -8.35 -8.82 -4.25
N ALA A 384 -7.99 -9.98 -3.68
CA ALA A 384 -7.65 -11.16 -4.46
C ALA A 384 -8.85 -11.69 -5.26
N GLN A 385 -10.06 -11.67 -4.69
CA GLN A 385 -11.29 -12.03 -5.41
C GLN A 385 -11.54 -11.09 -6.59
N GLN A 386 -11.39 -9.78 -6.40
CA GLN A 386 -11.51 -8.78 -7.46
C GLN A 386 -10.46 -9.00 -8.55
N SER A 387 -9.20 -9.29 -8.18
CA SER A 387 -8.13 -9.57 -9.14
C SER A 387 -8.45 -10.80 -10.01
N ILE A 388 -9.01 -11.86 -9.42
CA ILE A 388 -9.42 -13.06 -10.14
C ILE A 388 -10.55 -12.74 -11.13
N GLN A 389 -11.52 -11.91 -10.76
CA GLN A 389 -12.60 -11.50 -11.67
C GLN A 389 -12.05 -10.62 -12.82
N MET A 390 -11.14 -9.70 -12.51
CA MET A 390 -10.42 -8.90 -13.52
C MET A 390 -9.69 -9.81 -14.52
N TYR A 391 -8.94 -10.82 -14.06
CA TYR A 391 -8.23 -11.74 -14.95
C TYR A 391 -9.19 -12.51 -15.87
N LYS A 392 -10.33 -12.99 -15.33
CA LYS A 392 -11.36 -13.63 -16.13
C LYS A 392 -11.90 -12.69 -17.20
N TRP A 393 -12.14 -11.45 -16.84
CA TRP A 393 -12.66 -10.44 -17.77
C TRP A 393 -11.68 -10.15 -18.91
N VAL A 394 -10.40 -9.95 -18.60
CA VAL A 394 -9.35 -9.69 -19.60
C VAL A 394 -9.11 -10.92 -20.50
N LEU A 395 -9.06 -12.13 -19.93
CA LEU A 395 -8.87 -13.37 -20.69
C LEU A 395 -10.04 -13.73 -21.60
N ASN A 396 -11.24 -13.22 -21.33
CA ASN A 396 -12.44 -13.39 -22.16
C ASN A 396 -12.75 -12.14 -23.00
N ASP A 397 -11.71 -11.46 -23.49
CA ASP A 397 -11.80 -10.30 -24.39
C ASP A 397 -12.77 -9.21 -23.89
N PHE A 398 -12.68 -8.91 -22.60
CA PHE A 398 -13.49 -7.86 -21.95
C PHE A 398 -15.00 -8.11 -21.98
N ASN A 399 -15.43 -9.36 -22.01
CA ASN A 399 -16.84 -9.71 -22.04
C ASN A 399 -17.53 -9.25 -20.74
N GLU A 400 -18.59 -8.44 -20.87
CA GLU A 400 -19.36 -7.83 -19.77
C GLU A 400 -19.93 -8.85 -18.76
N LYS A 401 -20.16 -10.11 -19.18
CA LYS A 401 -20.56 -11.20 -18.27
C LYS A 401 -19.58 -11.36 -17.10
N TYR A 402 -18.30 -11.08 -17.30
CA TYR A 402 -17.23 -11.23 -16.32
C TYR A 402 -16.87 -9.92 -15.60
N ARG A 403 -17.53 -8.79 -15.93
CA ARG A 403 -17.26 -7.47 -15.36
C ARG A 403 -17.79 -7.27 -13.93
N LYS A 404 -18.15 -8.31 -13.22
CA LYS A 404 -18.72 -8.21 -11.87
C LYS A 404 -17.61 -8.23 -10.79
N GLY A 405 -17.72 -7.37 -9.79
CA GLY A 405 -16.93 -7.45 -8.56
C GLY A 405 -15.62 -6.66 -8.54
N PHE A 406 -15.35 -5.80 -9.54
CA PHE A 406 -14.25 -4.83 -9.53
C PHE A 406 -14.69 -3.50 -10.14
N THR A 407 -13.96 -2.43 -9.86
CA THR A 407 -14.27 -1.07 -10.33
C THR A 407 -13.43 -0.71 -11.54
N LEU A 408 -14.08 -0.18 -12.59
CA LEU A 408 -13.40 0.46 -13.72
C LEU A 408 -13.42 1.97 -13.54
N LEU A 409 -12.33 2.64 -13.93
CA LEU A 409 -12.38 4.08 -14.14
C LEU A 409 -13.40 4.36 -15.26
N LYS A 410 -14.40 5.19 -14.95
CA LYS A 410 -15.37 5.63 -15.96
C LYS A 410 -14.62 6.37 -17.07
N SER A 411 -14.91 6.04 -18.33
CA SER A 411 -14.50 6.89 -19.45
C SER A 411 -15.21 8.23 -19.25
N ASN A 412 -14.46 9.30 -19.24
CA ASN A 412 -15.08 10.60 -19.46
C ASN A 412 -15.60 10.54 -20.92
N ASP A 413 -16.90 10.60 -21.08
CA ASP A 413 -17.57 10.79 -22.38
C ASP A 413 -17.17 12.15 -22.97
#